data_f2d9594a2dea57d7a7b364ac34ba1575
#
_entry.id   f2d9594a2dea57d7a7b364ac34ba1575
#
_cell.length_a   1.000
_cell.length_b   1.000
_cell.length_c   1.000
_cell.angle_alpha   90.00
_cell.angle_beta   90.00
_cell.angle_gamma   90.00
#
_symmetry.space_group_name_H-M   'P 1'
#
loop_
_entity.id
_entity.type
_entity.pdbx_description
1 polymer ?
#
loop_
_entity_poly.entity_id
_entity_poly.type
_entity_poly.pdbx_seq_one_letter_code
_entity_poly.pdbx_strand_id
1 'polypeptide(L)'
;YTQYFLGGSRREHPAWDSLIFDYGKSQVVHFLLSNCKFWLEEYNFDGFRFDGVTSMLYYSHGLGDNFSGYEDYYNGNEDDDAICYLTLANKLIHEVRPNAITIAEEVSGMPGLATKIKDGGYGFDYRMAMNIPDYWIKIIKERKDEDWHPTSIFWELTNRREEEKTISYVESHDQALVGDKTIIFRLIDSDMYWYMSKHYGSSYATDRGIALHKMIRLATASTINGGYLNFMGNEFGHPEWVDFPREVNGWSHKYARR
;
A
#
# COMPACT_ATOMS: atom_id res chain seq x y z
N TYR A 1 17.90 -22.37 6.94
CA TYR A 1 17.46 -20.96 6.92
C TYR A 1 18.50 -20.01 6.29
N THR A 2 19.81 -20.28 6.42
CA THR A 2 20.89 -19.45 5.84
C THR A 2 21.05 -19.59 4.34
N GLN A 3 20.32 -20.47 3.68
CA GLN A 3 20.42 -20.70 2.23
C GLN A 3 19.62 -19.66 1.42
N TYR A 4 18.50 -19.18 1.94
CA TYR A 4 17.60 -18.25 1.24
C TYR A 4 17.81 -16.78 1.62
N PHE A 5 18.32 -16.53 2.81
CA PHE A 5 18.38 -15.19 3.39
C PHE A 5 19.81 -14.67 3.47
N LEU A 6 19.96 -13.36 3.55
CA LEU A 6 21.23 -12.70 3.79
C LEU A 6 21.89 -13.24 5.07
N GLY A 7 23.19 -13.10 5.18
CA GLY A 7 23.96 -13.44 6.37
C GLY A 7 24.33 -12.22 7.22
N GLY A 8 24.80 -12.47 8.45
CA GLY A 8 25.28 -11.42 9.33
C GLY A 8 24.21 -10.45 9.79
N SER A 9 24.58 -9.19 9.96
CA SER A 9 23.70 -8.11 10.44
C SER A 9 22.61 -7.70 9.45
N ARG A 10 22.76 -8.04 8.17
CA ARG A 10 21.77 -7.75 7.12
C ARG A 10 20.67 -8.79 7.00
N ARG A 11 20.68 -9.84 7.81
CA ARG A 11 19.73 -10.95 7.73
C ARG A 11 18.32 -10.55 8.15
N GLU A 12 18.20 -9.76 9.18
CA GLU A 12 16.94 -9.38 9.81
C GLU A 12 16.59 -7.95 9.43
N HIS A 13 15.30 -7.72 9.12
CA HIS A 13 14.82 -6.38 8.86
C HIS A 13 14.71 -5.60 10.19
N PRO A 14 15.37 -4.43 10.33
CA PRO A 14 15.47 -3.75 11.63
C PRO A 14 14.15 -3.20 12.17
N ALA A 15 13.16 -2.97 11.31
CA ALA A 15 11.86 -2.43 11.71
C ALA A 15 10.72 -3.47 11.67
N TRP A 16 10.93 -4.62 11.02
CA TRP A 16 9.92 -5.66 10.88
C TRP A 16 10.47 -6.99 11.41
N ASP A 17 9.65 -7.79 12.01
CA ASP A 17 10.01 -9.15 12.43
C ASP A 17 10.05 -10.08 11.20
N SER A 18 11.02 -9.85 10.31
CA SER A 18 11.16 -10.55 9.04
C SER A 18 12.62 -10.78 8.66
N LEU A 19 12.84 -11.70 7.71
CA LEU A 19 14.14 -12.04 7.15
C LEU A 19 14.23 -11.51 5.70
N ILE A 20 15.42 -11.08 5.32
CA ILE A 20 15.69 -10.49 4.00
C ILE A 20 16.25 -11.56 3.08
N PHE A 21 15.61 -11.78 1.95
CA PHE A 21 16.10 -12.68 0.91
C PHE A 21 17.45 -12.24 0.35
N ASP A 22 18.29 -13.20 0.02
CA ASP A 22 19.58 -12.96 -0.65
C ASP A 22 19.37 -12.98 -2.17
N TYR A 23 18.98 -11.84 -2.72
CA TYR A 23 18.70 -11.68 -4.16
C TYR A 23 19.94 -11.86 -5.04
N GLY A 24 21.15 -11.80 -4.48
CA GLY A 24 22.39 -12.11 -5.19
C GLY A 24 22.58 -13.61 -5.49
N LYS A 25 21.73 -14.49 -4.91
CA LYS A 25 21.77 -15.94 -5.17
C LYS A 25 20.80 -16.32 -6.28
N SER A 26 21.34 -16.86 -7.36
CA SER A 26 20.52 -17.32 -8.50
C SER A 26 19.45 -18.32 -8.10
N GLN A 27 19.71 -19.21 -7.12
CA GLN A 27 18.74 -20.19 -6.62
C GLN A 27 17.57 -19.53 -5.88
N VAL A 28 17.84 -18.42 -5.16
CA VAL A 28 16.79 -17.63 -4.46
C VAL A 28 15.94 -16.91 -5.49
N VAL A 29 16.56 -16.25 -6.44
CA VAL A 29 15.85 -15.57 -7.56
C VAL A 29 14.99 -16.59 -8.32
N HIS A 30 15.56 -17.75 -8.66
CA HIS A 30 14.82 -18.81 -9.33
C HIS A 30 13.61 -19.30 -8.51
N PHE A 31 13.79 -19.48 -7.20
CA PHE A 31 12.68 -19.87 -6.28
C PHE A 31 11.56 -18.83 -6.31
N LEU A 32 11.89 -17.53 -6.17
CA LEU A 32 10.92 -16.45 -6.14
C LEU A 32 10.21 -16.27 -7.49
N LEU A 33 10.93 -16.37 -8.61
CA LEU A 33 10.35 -16.32 -9.96
C LEU A 33 9.43 -17.52 -10.20
N SER A 34 9.84 -18.72 -9.76
CA SER A 34 9.00 -19.94 -9.85
C SER A 34 7.73 -19.78 -9.03
N ASN A 35 7.78 -19.11 -7.88
CA ASN A 35 6.60 -18.79 -7.08
C ASN A 35 5.63 -17.88 -7.83
N CYS A 36 6.10 -16.82 -8.49
CA CYS A 36 5.24 -15.98 -9.33
C CYS A 36 4.55 -16.80 -10.44
N LYS A 37 5.32 -17.62 -11.15
CA LYS A 37 4.78 -18.51 -12.20
C LYS A 37 3.73 -19.46 -11.65
N PHE A 38 4.01 -20.12 -10.52
CA PHE A 38 3.12 -21.10 -9.88
C PHE A 38 1.73 -20.51 -9.59
N TRP A 39 1.66 -19.31 -9.00
CA TRP A 39 0.37 -18.68 -8.70
C TRP A 39 -0.41 -18.28 -9.95
N LEU A 40 0.28 -17.88 -11.02
CA LEU A 40 -0.38 -17.55 -12.29
C LEU A 40 -0.92 -18.79 -13.02
N GLU A 41 -0.14 -19.87 -13.09
CA GLU A 41 -0.48 -21.07 -13.87
C GLU A 41 -1.40 -22.02 -13.12
N GLU A 42 -1.10 -22.32 -11.85
CA GLU A 42 -1.82 -23.32 -11.07
C GLU A 42 -3.10 -22.76 -10.42
N TYR A 43 -3.08 -21.50 -10.00
CA TYR A 43 -4.21 -20.87 -9.31
C TYR A 43 -4.92 -19.79 -10.13
N ASN A 44 -4.46 -19.51 -11.35
CA ASN A 44 -5.05 -18.53 -12.26
C ASN A 44 -5.20 -17.12 -11.69
N PHE A 45 -4.24 -16.67 -10.86
CA PHE A 45 -4.23 -15.28 -10.42
C PHE A 45 -4.02 -14.31 -11.60
N ASP A 46 -4.59 -13.12 -11.49
CA ASP A 46 -4.54 -12.09 -12.53
C ASP A 46 -3.41 -11.06 -12.30
N GLY A 47 -2.58 -11.28 -11.29
CA GLY A 47 -1.46 -10.39 -10.99
C GLY A 47 -1.04 -10.41 -9.54
N PHE A 48 -0.17 -9.44 -9.17
CA PHE A 48 0.43 -9.35 -7.85
C PHE A 48 0.53 -7.92 -7.35
N ARG A 49 0.30 -7.74 -6.04
CA ARG A 49 0.84 -6.62 -5.29
C ARG A 49 2.14 -7.08 -4.62
N PHE A 50 3.20 -6.37 -4.87
CA PHE A 50 4.47 -6.54 -4.18
C PHE A 50 4.49 -5.65 -2.95
N ASP A 51 4.58 -6.29 -1.80
CA ASP A 51 4.59 -5.66 -0.48
C ASP A 51 5.97 -5.14 -0.14
N GLY A 52 6.07 -3.96 0.51
CA GLY A 52 7.30 -3.43 1.05
C GLY A 52 8.42 -3.23 0.04
N VAL A 53 8.12 -2.83 -1.19
CA VAL A 53 9.13 -2.68 -2.26
C VAL A 53 10.22 -1.67 -1.88
N THR A 54 9.90 -0.59 -1.16
CA THR A 54 10.91 0.35 -0.65
C THR A 54 11.99 -0.37 0.15
N SER A 55 11.59 -1.32 1.00
CA SER A 55 12.50 -2.10 1.82
C SER A 55 13.41 -3.02 1.00
N MET A 56 13.01 -3.40 -0.21
CA MET A 56 13.81 -4.20 -1.13
C MET A 56 14.80 -3.35 -1.93
N LEU A 57 14.38 -2.15 -2.33
CA LEU A 57 15.15 -1.28 -3.24
C LEU A 57 16.45 -0.74 -2.63
N TYR A 58 16.54 -0.65 -1.29
CA TYR A 58 17.65 0.02 -0.62
C TYR A 58 18.30 -0.85 0.45
N TYR A 59 19.63 -0.74 0.58
CA TYR A 59 20.37 -1.39 1.67
C TYR A 59 19.97 -0.86 3.05
N SER A 60 19.56 0.40 3.15
CA SER A 60 18.98 1.02 4.35
C SER A 60 17.54 0.61 4.62
N HIS A 61 16.90 -0.12 3.69
CA HIS A 61 15.45 -0.43 3.69
C HIS A 61 14.55 0.82 3.62
N GLY A 62 15.10 1.97 3.18
CA GLY A 62 14.40 3.25 3.20
C GLY A 62 14.19 3.83 4.60
N LEU A 63 14.84 3.26 5.62
CA LEU A 63 14.69 3.69 7.01
C LEU A 63 15.62 4.87 7.31
N GLY A 64 15.02 6.01 7.64
CA GLY A 64 15.76 7.23 7.94
C GLY A 64 16.29 7.99 6.72
N ASP A 65 16.04 7.51 5.52
CA ASP A 65 16.40 8.18 4.28
C ASP A 65 15.43 9.32 3.97
N ASN A 66 15.96 10.35 3.31
CA ASN A 66 15.17 11.47 2.79
C ASN A 66 15.36 11.54 1.28
N PHE A 67 14.28 11.39 0.54
CA PHE A 67 14.28 11.38 -0.92
C PHE A 67 13.77 12.73 -1.45
N SER A 68 14.63 13.73 -1.51
CA SER A 68 14.28 15.09 -1.90
C SER A 68 14.77 15.48 -3.31
N GLY A 69 15.75 14.76 -3.83
CA GLY A 69 16.32 14.95 -5.17
C GLY A 69 16.64 13.64 -5.87
N TYR A 70 16.90 13.70 -7.17
CA TYR A 70 17.22 12.50 -7.95
C TYR A 70 18.49 11.79 -7.46
N GLU A 71 19.45 12.53 -6.93
CA GLU A 71 20.69 12.01 -6.35
C GLU A 71 20.45 11.12 -5.12
N ASP A 72 19.34 11.30 -4.42
CA ASP A 72 19.01 10.50 -3.24
C ASP A 72 18.59 9.07 -3.60
N TYR A 73 18.12 8.86 -4.84
CA TYR A 73 17.76 7.55 -5.35
C TYR A 73 18.91 6.75 -5.93
N TYR A 74 20.04 7.41 -6.26
CA TYR A 74 21.17 6.83 -7.01
C TYR A 74 22.50 7.19 -6.34
N ASN A 75 22.59 6.93 -5.04
CA ASN A 75 23.76 7.30 -4.22
C ASN A 75 24.61 6.09 -3.77
N GLY A 76 24.32 4.91 -4.29
CA GLY A 76 24.98 3.65 -3.92
C GLY A 76 24.31 2.93 -2.73
N ASN A 77 23.13 3.39 -2.30
CA ASN A 77 22.31 2.71 -1.30
C ASN A 77 21.32 1.72 -1.95
N GLU A 78 21.22 1.73 -3.28
CA GLU A 78 20.35 0.82 -4.02
C GLU A 78 20.84 -0.62 -3.94
N ASP A 79 19.91 -1.56 -3.77
CA ASP A 79 20.19 -3.00 -3.86
C ASP A 79 19.95 -3.47 -5.30
N ASP A 80 21.02 -3.46 -6.12
CA ASP A 80 20.95 -3.84 -7.54
C ASP A 80 20.45 -5.27 -7.74
N ASP A 81 20.74 -6.18 -6.82
CA ASP A 81 20.28 -7.56 -6.88
C ASP A 81 18.76 -7.65 -6.68
N ALA A 82 18.21 -6.90 -5.73
CA ALA A 82 16.78 -6.80 -5.51
C ALA A 82 16.06 -6.12 -6.69
N ILE A 83 16.63 -5.05 -7.24
CA ILE A 83 16.13 -4.36 -8.44
C ILE A 83 16.10 -5.32 -9.63
N CYS A 84 17.17 -6.09 -9.82
CA CYS A 84 17.25 -7.11 -10.87
C CYS A 84 16.13 -8.16 -10.70
N TYR A 85 15.94 -8.66 -9.48
CA TYR A 85 14.86 -9.61 -9.20
C TYR A 85 13.47 -9.01 -9.52
N LEU A 86 13.18 -7.80 -9.07
CA LEU A 86 11.88 -7.14 -9.32
C LEU A 86 11.62 -6.96 -10.82
N THR A 87 12.65 -6.55 -11.57
CA THR A 87 12.56 -6.39 -13.02
C THR A 87 12.32 -7.72 -13.72
N LEU A 88 13.03 -8.78 -13.31
CA LEU A 88 12.84 -10.13 -13.84
C LEU A 88 11.46 -10.69 -13.48
N ALA A 89 10.94 -10.43 -12.28
CA ALA A 89 9.61 -10.84 -11.85
C ALA A 89 8.53 -10.20 -12.74
N ASN A 90 8.59 -8.88 -12.95
CA ASN A 90 7.67 -8.19 -13.85
C ASN A 90 7.73 -8.74 -15.27
N LYS A 91 8.94 -8.97 -15.79
CA LYS A 91 9.13 -9.57 -17.12
C LYS A 91 8.49 -10.96 -17.21
N LEU A 92 8.80 -11.85 -16.26
CA LEU A 92 8.27 -13.21 -16.23
C LEU A 92 6.74 -13.21 -16.14
N ILE A 93 6.17 -12.41 -15.24
CA ILE A 93 4.72 -12.33 -15.03
C ILE A 93 4.01 -11.99 -16.33
N HIS A 94 4.47 -10.99 -17.07
CA HIS A 94 3.86 -10.58 -18.34
C HIS A 94 4.17 -11.54 -19.50
N GLU A 95 5.27 -12.30 -19.45
CA GLU A 95 5.53 -13.38 -20.42
C GLU A 95 4.61 -14.58 -20.20
N VAL A 96 4.37 -14.95 -18.96
CA VAL A 96 3.46 -16.05 -18.59
C VAL A 96 1.99 -15.67 -18.83
N ARG A 97 1.63 -14.45 -18.43
CA ARG A 97 0.25 -13.92 -18.56
C ARG A 97 0.29 -12.45 -19.00
N PRO A 98 0.20 -12.15 -20.29
CA PRO A 98 0.34 -10.80 -20.84
C PRO A 98 -0.64 -9.75 -20.27
N ASN A 99 -1.80 -10.19 -19.77
CA ASN A 99 -2.82 -9.32 -19.18
C ASN A 99 -2.73 -9.28 -17.62
N ALA A 100 -1.77 -9.94 -17.02
CA ALA A 100 -1.55 -9.82 -15.57
C ALA A 100 -1.15 -8.39 -15.22
N ILE A 101 -1.47 -7.97 -13.99
CA ILE A 101 -1.09 -6.66 -13.48
C ILE A 101 -0.10 -6.81 -12.32
N THR A 102 0.86 -5.91 -12.25
CA THR A 102 1.82 -5.82 -11.15
C THR A 102 1.74 -4.46 -10.49
N ILE A 103 1.65 -4.46 -9.16
CA ILE A 103 1.47 -3.26 -8.35
C ILE A 103 2.58 -3.23 -7.30
N ALA A 104 3.35 -2.15 -7.26
CA ALA A 104 4.37 -1.94 -6.22
C ALA A 104 3.80 -1.13 -5.05
N GLU A 105 3.93 -1.65 -3.84
CA GLU A 105 3.82 -0.84 -2.64
C GLU A 105 5.18 -0.23 -2.36
N GLU A 106 5.31 1.07 -2.64
CA GLU A 106 6.58 1.77 -2.59
C GLU A 106 6.36 3.23 -2.19
N VAL A 107 7.06 3.70 -1.17
CA VAL A 107 6.84 5.00 -0.55
C VAL A 107 7.95 6.01 -0.81
N SER A 108 9.15 5.56 -1.25
CA SER A 108 10.27 6.49 -1.49
C SER A 108 10.06 7.39 -2.71
N GLY A 109 9.26 6.95 -3.67
CA GLY A 109 9.08 7.65 -4.94
C GLY A 109 10.15 7.31 -5.98
N MET A 110 10.79 6.11 -5.91
CA MET A 110 11.81 5.67 -6.86
C MET A 110 11.37 5.94 -8.31
N PRO A 111 12.15 6.72 -9.08
CA PRO A 111 11.82 7.00 -10.48
C PRO A 111 11.82 5.74 -11.36
N GLY A 112 10.88 5.68 -12.30
CA GLY A 112 10.81 4.59 -13.27
C GLY A 112 10.25 3.27 -12.74
N LEU A 113 9.78 3.23 -11.48
CA LEU A 113 9.26 2.00 -10.88
C LEU A 113 8.10 1.41 -11.68
N ALA A 114 7.11 2.23 -12.03
CA ALA A 114 5.97 1.84 -12.86
C ALA A 114 6.12 2.28 -14.33
N THR A 115 7.35 2.21 -14.84
CA THR A 115 7.69 2.45 -16.24
C THR A 115 8.10 1.14 -16.90
N LYS A 116 7.79 0.99 -18.19
CA LYS A 116 8.12 -0.24 -18.94
C LYS A 116 9.63 -0.50 -18.99
N ILE A 117 10.00 -1.76 -18.91
CA ILE A 117 11.43 -2.19 -18.98
C ILE A 117 12.13 -1.68 -20.25
N LYS A 118 11.44 -1.72 -21.41
CA LYS A 118 12.00 -1.21 -22.68
C LYS A 118 12.29 0.29 -22.66
N ASP A 119 11.65 1.04 -21.78
CA ASP A 119 11.82 2.49 -21.61
C ASP A 119 12.73 2.82 -20.41
N GLY A 120 13.41 1.82 -19.86
CA GLY A 120 14.38 1.95 -18.77
C GLY A 120 13.81 1.84 -17.37
N GLY A 121 12.55 1.44 -17.23
CA GLY A 121 11.89 1.24 -15.93
C GLY A 121 11.99 -0.18 -15.40
N TYR A 122 11.39 -0.41 -14.22
CA TYR A 122 11.41 -1.71 -13.53
C TYR A 122 10.23 -2.63 -13.91
N GLY A 123 9.29 -2.12 -14.70
CA GLY A 123 8.26 -2.91 -15.36
C GLY A 123 6.97 -3.13 -14.56
N PHE A 124 6.80 -2.50 -13.40
CA PHE A 124 5.50 -2.50 -12.74
C PHE A 124 4.45 -1.76 -13.59
N ASP A 125 3.21 -2.21 -13.54
CA ASP A 125 2.10 -1.53 -14.20
C ASP A 125 1.60 -0.34 -13.38
N TYR A 126 1.66 -0.49 -12.03
CA TYR A 126 1.14 0.51 -11.09
C TYR A 126 2.02 0.64 -9.86
N ARG A 127 1.97 1.83 -9.29
CA ARG A 127 2.45 2.13 -7.94
C ARG A 127 1.25 2.43 -7.03
N MET A 128 1.30 2.06 -5.75
CA MET A 128 0.30 2.52 -4.78
C MET A 128 0.52 4.00 -4.45
N ALA A 129 -0.56 4.77 -4.47
CA ALA A 129 -0.53 6.21 -4.13
C ALA A 129 -0.61 6.40 -2.61
N MET A 130 0.48 6.08 -1.90
CA MET A 130 0.53 6.02 -0.43
C MET A 130 0.37 7.39 0.26
N ASN A 131 0.66 8.48 -0.45
CA ASN A 131 0.41 9.85 0.04
C ASN A 131 -1.08 10.14 0.29
N ILE A 132 -1.98 9.53 -0.46
CA ILE A 132 -3.42 9.83 -0.41
C ILE A 132 -4.07 9.44 0.92
N PRO A 133 -3.97 8.19 1.42
CA PRO A 133 -4.54 7.83 2.72
C PRO A 133 -3.91 8.62 3.86
N ASP A 134 -2.61 8.87 3.83
CA ASP A 134 -1.93 9.66 4.86
C ASP A 134 -2.43 11.10 4.89
N TYR A 135 -2.66 11.70 3.73
CA TYR A 135 -3.23 13.03 3.63
C TYR A 135 -4.66 13.09 4.20
N TRP A 136 -5.53 12.13 3.83
CA TRP A 136 -6.88 12.09 4.37
C TRP A 136 -6.91 11.92 5.89
N ILE A 137 -6.10 11.00 6.43
CA ILE A 137 -5.97 10.82 7.88
C ILE A 137 -5.50 12.12 8.54
N LYS A 138 -4.51 12.78 7.96
CA LYS A 138 -3.95 14.02 8.48
C LYS A 138 -5.00 15.12 8.56
N ILE A 139 -5.71 15.42 7.49
CA ILE A 139 -6.69 16.51 7.51
C ILE A 139 -7.91 16.21 8.38
N ILE A 140 -8.34 14.93 8.46
CA ILE A 140 -9.42 14.51 9.36
C ILE A 140 -9.02 14.70 10.83
N LYS A 141 -7.76 14.46 11.18
CA LYS A 141 -7.26 14.61 12.55
C LYS A 141 -6.99 16.07 12.94
N GLU A 142 -6.47 16.86 12.01
CA GLU A 142 -5.89 18.17 12.31
C GLU A 142 -6.82 19.34 12.00
N ARG A 143 -7.85 19.14 11.17
CA ARG A 143 -8.71 20.24 10.67
C ARG A 143 -10.18 19.85 10.74
N LYS A 144 -11.02 20.86 10.99
CA LYS A 144 -12.45 20.73 10.76
C LYS A 144 -12.73 20.66 9.26
N ASP A 145 -13.80 19.97 8.86
CA ASP A 145 -14.17 19.83 7.43
C ASP A 145 -14.50 21.18 6.75
N GLU A 146 -15.02 22.15 7.51
CA GLU A 146 -15.27 23.51 7.03
C GLU A 146 -13.98 24.27 6.64
N ASP A 147 -12.83 23.83 7.16
CA ASP A 147 -11.50 24.39 6.86
C ASP A 147 -10.75 23.62 5.76
N TRP A 148 -11.39 22.64 5.13
CA TRP A 148 -10.77 21.88 4.06
C TRP A 148 -10.78 22.68 2.76
N HIS A 149 -9.60 22.83 2.15
CA HIS A 149 -9.45 23.57 0.90
C HIS A 149 -9.50 22.65 -0.32
N PRO A 150 -10.51 22.75 -1.20
CA PRO A 150 -10.65 21.89 -2.37
C PRO A 150 -9.42 21.86 -3.28
N THR A 151 -8.76 23.01 -3.46
CA THR A 151 -7.55 23.11 -4.28
C THR A 151 -6.40 22.29 -3.69
N SER A 152 -6.20 22.33 -2.37
CA SER A 152 -5.16 21.54 -1.70
C SER A 152 -5.48 20.05 -1.77
N ILE A 153 -6.75 19.69 -1.61
CA ILE A 153 -7.21 18.29 -1.77
C ILE A 153 -6.93 17.82 -3.20
N PHE A 154 -7.35 18.59 -4.22
CA PHE A 154 -7.14 18.23 -5.61
C PHE A 154 -5.65 18.07 -5.94
N TRP A 155 -4.82 18.99 -5.47
CA TRP A 155 -3.38 18.91 -5.68
C TRP A 155 -2.79 17.64 -5.08
N GLU A 156 -3.11 17.31 -3.85
CA GLU A 156 -2.60 16.10 -3.19
C GLU A 156 -3.07 14.81 -3.86
N LEU A 157 -4.35 14.74 -4.25
CA LEU A 157 -4.91 13.59 -4.94
C LEU A 157 -4.33 13.39 -6.36
N THR A 158 -3.74 14.42 -6.95
CA THR A 158 -3.13 14.41 -8.28
C THR A 158 -1.61 14.54 -8.26
N ASN A 159 -0.99 14.65 -7.08
CA ASN A 159 0.46 14.75 -6.91
C ASN A 159 1.12 13.38 -7.15
N ARG A 160 1.50 13.15 -8.39
CA ARG A 160 2.12 11.91 -8.86
C ARG A 160 2.99 12.18 -10.09
N ARG A 161 3.86 11.22 -10.42
CA ARG A 161 4.62 11.28 -11.68
C ARG A 161 3.68 11.11 -12.86
N GLU A 162 3.84 11.93 -13.89
CA GLU A 162 2.98 11.92 -15.07
C GLU A 162 3.08 10.61 -15.87
N GLU A 163 4.30 10.08 -15.95
CA GLU A 163 4.64 8.86 -16.69
C GLU A 163 4.21 7.56 -15.99
N GLU A 164 3.85 7.60 -14.71
CA GLU A 164 3.48 6.42 -13.92
C GLU A 164 1.99 6.36 -13.61
N LYS A 165 1.43 5.17 -13.69
CA LYS A 165 0.07 4.90 -13.24
C LYS A 165 0.05 4.53 -11.76
N THR A 166 -0.98 4.97 -11.06
CA THR A 166 -1.13 4.72 -9.63
C THR A 166 -2.45 4.02 -9.31
N ILE A 167 -2.43 3.25 -8.22
CA ILE A 167 -3.63 2.78 -7.54
C ILE A 167 -3.91 3.75 -6.41
N SER A 168 -4.96 4.55 -6.57
CA SER A 168 -5.41 5.50 -5.55
C SER A 168 -6.34 4.82 -4.56
N TYR A 169 -6.32 5.22 -3.30
CA TYR A 169 -7.17 4.66 -2.25
C TYR A 169 -7.30 5.61 -1.06
N VAL A 170 -8.36 5.43 -0.29
CA VAL A 170 -8.61 6.23 0.93
C VAL A 170 -8.01 5.55 2.15
N GLU A 171 -8.15 4.24 2.22
CA GLU A 171 -7.54 3.39 3.23
C GLU A 171 -7.37 1.96 2.71
N SER A 172 -6.44 1.23 3.30
CA SER A 172 -6.23 -0.20 3.12
C SER A 172 -6.26 -0.91 4.47
N HIS A 173 -5.84 -2.17 4.51
CA HIS A 173 -5.62 -2.88 5.77
C HIS A 173 -4.61 -2.17 6.67
N ASP A 174 -3.60 -1.48 6.11
CA ASP A 174 -2.58 -0.79 6.90
C ASP A 174 -3.19 0.31 7.77
N GLN A 175 -4.03 1.16 7.20
CA GLN A 175 -4.69 2.23 7.95
C GLN A 175 -5.78 1.69 8.88
N ALA A 176 -6.54 0.70 8.41
CA ALA A 176 -7.69 0.16 9.13
C ALA A 176 -7.30 -0.82 10.24
N LEU A 177 -6.22 -1.59 10.08
CA LEU A 177 -5.81 -2.63 11.02
C LEU A 177 -4.56 -2.24 11.81
N VAL A 178 -3.53 -1.77 11.12
CA VAL A 178 -2.23 -1.42 11.73
C VAL A 178 -2.27 0.01 12.28
N GLY A 179 -2.92 0.90 11.54
CA GLY A 179 -2.98 2.32 11.84
C GLY A 179 -4.03 2.75 12.88
N ASP A 180 -4.74 1.82 13.55
CA ASP A 180 -5.62 2.12 14.69
C ASP A 180 -7.14 2.19 14.38
N LYS A 181 -7.60 2.95 13.35
CA LYS A 181 -9.04 3.17 13.09
C LYS A 181 -9.34 3.29 11.61
N THR A 182 -10.52 2.82 11.20
CA THR A 182 -11.06 3.10 9.87
C THR A 182 -11.36 4.60 9.69
N ILE A 183 -11.37 5.07 8.45
CA ILE A 183 -11.71 6.47 8.14
C ILE A 183 -13.11 6.82 8.66
N ILE A 184 -14.09 5.94 8.48
CA ILE A 184 -15.46 6.21 8.96
C ILE A 184 -15.50 6.30 10.48
N PHE A 185 -14.72 5.48 11.20
CA PHE A 185 -14.61 5.59 12.66
C PHE A 185 -14.00 6.94 13.06
N ARG A 186 -12.97 7.41 12.36
CA ARG A 186 -12.38 8.72 12.65
C ARG A 186 -13.35 9.88 12.45
N LEU A 187 -14.26 9.75 11.48
CA LEU A 187 -15.25 10.78 11.17
C LEU A 187 -16.42 10.83 12.15
N ILE A 188 -16.82 9.68 12.73
CA ILE A 188 -18.03 9.54 13.58
C ILE A 188 -17.66 9.38 15.05
N ASP A 189 -16.54 8.72 15.34
CA ASP A 189 -16.08 8.36 16.68
C ASP A 189 -17.12 7.56 17.48
N SER A 190 -17.31 7.84 18.76
CA SER A 190 -18.15 7.05 19.68
C SER A 190 -19.61 6.92 19.27
N ASP A 191 -20.13 7.85 18.50
CA ASP A 191 -21.51 7.81 17.99
C ASP A 191 -21.77 6.60 17.10
N MET A 192 -20.72 6.00 16.50
CA MET A 192 -20.87 4.78 15.70
C MET A 192 -21.45 3.60 16.47
N TYR A 193 -21.23 3.52 17.77
CA TYR A 193 -21.74 2.41 18.60
C TYR A 193 -23.26 2.45 18.78
N TRP A 194 -23.86 3.62 18.63
CA TRP A 194 -25.29 3.84 18.87
C TRP A 194 -26.05 4.16 17.58
N TYR A 195 -25.52 5.05 16.76
CA TYR A 195 -26.27 5.70 15.69
C TYR A 195 -25.93 5.19 14.28
N MET A 196 -25.14 4.13 14.15
CA MET A 196 -24.99 3.37 12.90
C MET A 196 -25.90 2.14 12.86
N SER A 197 -26.93 2.09 13.67
CA SER A 197 -27.92 1.02 13.78
C SER A 197 -29.29 1.50 13.33
N LYS A 198 -30.03 0.63 12.62
CA LYS A 198 -31.43 0.90 12.27
C LYS A 198 -32.35 1.08 13.46
N HIS A 199 -31.94 0.64 14.67
CA HIS A 199 -32.75 0.67 15.86
C HIS A 199 -32.73 2.01 16.60
N TYR A 200 -31.65 2.76 16.52
CA TYR A 200 -31.42 3.98 17.34
C TYR A 200 -31.51 5.29 16.54
N GLY A 201 -31.82 5.19 15.25
CA GLY A 201 -31.82 6.38 14.37
C GLY A 201 -30.39 6.86 14.03
N SER A 202 -30.29 8.12 13.64
CA SER A 202 -29.00 8.77 13.33
C SER A 202 -28.74 9.94 14.28
N SER A 203 -27.46 10.32 14.41
CA SER A 203 -27.02 11.57 15.02
C SER A 203 -26.48 12.51 13.96
N TYR A 204 -26.35 13.79 14.28
CA TYR A 204 -25.67 14.75 13.39
C TYR A 204 -24.24 14.30 13.04
N ALA A 205 -23.49 13.79 14.02
CA ALA A 205 -22.13 13.30 13.81
C ALA A 205 -22.11 12.11 12.85
N THR A 206 -23.04 11.18 12.98
CA THR A 206 -23.17 10.02 12.09
C THR A 206 -23.52 10.45 10.66
N ASP A 207 -24.55 11.29 10.48
CA ASP A 207 -24.98 11.74 9.16
C ASP A 207 -23.88 12.53 8.45
N ARG A 208 -23.21 13.45 9.17
CA ARG A 208 -22.05 14.20 8.67
C ARG A 208 -20.89 13.27 8.30
N GLY A 209 -20.54 12.33 9.18
CA GLY A 209 -19.45 11.39 8.95
C GLY A 209 -19.69 10.52 7.72
N ILE A 210 -20.91 10.03 7.51
CA ILE A 210 -21.31 9.27 6.32
C ILE A 210 -21.19 10.14 5.05
N ALA A 211 -21.67 11.39 5.12
CA ALA A 211 -21.58 12.31 3.99
C ALA A 211 -20.12 12.62 3.60
N LEU A 212 -19.26 12.90 4.58
CA LEU A 212 -17.84 13.12 4.39
C LEU A 212 -17.13 11.87 3.86
N HIS A 213 -17.44 10.70 4.37
CA HIS A 213 -16.87 9.44 3.89
C HIS A 213 -17.18 9.21 2.41
N LYS A 214 -18.42 9.44 1.98
CA LYS A 214 -18.82 9.37 0.58
C LYS A 214 -18.08 10.40 -0.29
N MET A 215 -17.98 11.64 0.19
CA MET A 215 -17.28 12.72 -0.52
C MET A 215 -15.79 12.41 -0.69
N ILE A 216 -15.10 11.97 0.36
CA ILE A 216 -13.69 11.58 0.35
C ILE A 216 -13.44 10.50 -0.71
N ARG A 217 -14.29 9.47 -0.73
CA ARG A 217 -14.17 8.36 -1.68
C ARG A 217 -14.45 8.80 -3.11
N LEU A 218 -15.49 9.62 -3.31
CA LEU A 218 -15.82 10.16 -4.62
C LEU A 218 -14.70 11.04 -5.16
N ALA A 219 -14.16 11.95 -4.35
CA ALA A 219 -13.05 12.81 -4.73
C ALA A 219 -11.82 11.98 -5.13
N THR A 220 -11.46 10.99 -4.32
CA THR A 220 -10.32 10.11 -4.60
C THR A 220 -10.54 9.30 -5.88
N ALA A 221 -11.72 8.69 -6.05
CA ALA A 221 -12.04 7.91 -7.23
C ALA A 221 -12.14 8.75 -8.52
N SER A 222 -12.49 10.03 -8.39
CA SER A 222 -12.63 10.94 -9.55
C SER A 222 -11.28 11.47 -10.06
N THR A 223 -10.21 11.30 -9.32
CA THR A 223 -8.87 11.84 -9.65
C THR A 223 -7.84 10.76 -10.01
N ILE A 224 -8.28 9.52 -10.19
CA ILE A 224 -7.40 8.39 -10.55
C ILE A 224 -6.76 8.56 -11.94
N ASN A 225 -5.56 7.99 -12.13
CA ASN A 225 -4.95 7.83 -13.45
C ASN A 225 -4.66 6.37 -13.82
N GLY A 226 -4.98 5.44 -12.94
CA GLY A 226 -4.78 4.00 -13.11
C GLY A 226 -5.94 3.21 -12.55
N GLY A 227 -5.90 2.92 -11.25
CA GLY A 227 -6.92 2.14 -10.57
C GLY A 227 -7.33 2.73 -9.23
N TYR A 228 -8.37 2.12 -8.65
CA TYR A 228 -8.85 2.46 -7.32
C TYR A 228 -8.95 1.21 -6.45
N LEU A 229 -8.32 1.23 -5.28
CA LEU A 229 -8.45 0.17 -4.28
C LEU A 229 -9.58 0.52 -3.32
N ASN A 230 -10.53 -0.40 -3.22
CA ASN A 230 -11.58 -0.35 -2.21
C ASN A 230 -11.30 -1.43 -1.15
N PHE A 231 -10.94 -1.01 0.06
CA PHE A 231 -10.77 -1.96 1.15
C PHE A 231 -12.12 -2.52 1.59
N MET A 232 -12.16 -3.82 1.90
CA MET A 232 -13.40 -4.53 2.27
C MET A 232 -14.17 -3.81 3.38
N GLY A 233 -15.47 -3.63 3.18
CA GLY A 233 -16.36 -2.92 4.09
C GLY A 233 -16.45 -1.41 3.84
N ASN A 234 -15.53 -0.83 3.06
CA ASN A 234 -15.58 0.59 2.74
C ASN A 234 -16.81 0.96 1.88
N GLU A 235 -17.26 0.05 1.02
CA GLU A 235 -18.40 0.25 0.13
C GLU A 235 -19.72 0.54 0.87
N PHE A 236 -19.84 0.13 2.12
CA PHE A 236 -20.98 0.43 2.97
C PHE A 236 -20.61 1.15 4.29
N GLY A 237 -19.35 1.64 4.38
CA GLY A 237 -18.89 2.41 5.53
C GLY A 237 -18.84 1.60 6.82
N HIS A 238 -18.32 0.36 6.77
CA HIS A 238 -18.21 -0.48 7.96
C HIS A 238 -17.31 0.18 8.99
N PRO A 239 -17.79 0.47 10.21
CA PRO A 239 -17.06 1.29 11.18
C PRO A 239 -16.00 0.51 11.95
N GLU A 240 -16.16 -0.80 12.08
CA GLU A 240 -15.26 -1.60 12.89
C GLU A 240 -13.96 -1.88 12.15
N TRP A 241 -12.89 -1.86 12.88
CA TRP A 241 -11.62 -2.42 12.41
C TRP A 241 -11.64 -3.96 12.56
N VAL A 242 -10.77 -4.62 11.80
CA VAL A 242 -10.42 -6.02 12.00
C VAL A 242 -9.06 -6.05 12.69
N ASP A 243 -8.94 -6.67 13.86
CA ASP A 243 -7.65 -6.80 14.53
C ASP A 243 -7.08 -8.21 14.37
N PHE A 244 -5.75 -8.29 14.29
CA PHE A 244 -5.04 -9.56 14.28
C PHE A 244 -4.88 -10.13 15.69
N PRO A 245 -4.85 -11.47 15.85
CA PRO A 245 -4.30 -12.07 17.05
C PRO A 245 -2.84 -11.63 17.21
N ARG A 246 -2.53 -10.95 18.32
CA ARG A 246 -1.20 -10.44 18.65
C ARG A 246 -1.03 -10.38 20.17
N GLU A 247 0.22 -10.25 20.64
CA GLU A 247 0.53 -10.29 22.06
C GLU A 247 -0.28 -9.26 22.88
N VAL A 248 -0.37 -8.02 22.38
CA VAL A 248 -1.10 -6.92 23.03
C VAL A 248 -2.55 -7.24 23.31
N ASN A 249 -3.21 -8.04 22.46
CA ASN A 249 -4.61 -8.45 22.64
C ASN A 249 -4.75 -9.90 23.15
N GLY A 250 -3.66 -10.47 23.69
CA GLY A 250 -3.62 -11.84 24.21
C GLY A 250 -3.89 -12.90 23.15
N TRP A 251 -3.48 -12.68 21.92
CA TRP A 251 -3.69 -13.55 20.76
C TRP A 251 -5.19 -13.82 20.49
N SER A 252 -6.03 -12.86 20.78
CA SER A 252 -7.47 -12.99 20.68
C SER A 252 -7.97 -12.98 19.24
N HIS A 253 -8.82 -13.95 18.87
CA HIS A 253 -9.55 -13.99 17.61
C HIS A 253 -10.92 -13.28 17.68
N LYS A 254 -11.28 -12.65 18.80
CA LYS A 254 -12.60 -12.05 18.99
C LYS A 254 -12.88 -10.87 18.06
N TYR A 255 -11.81 -10.18 17.63
CA TYR A 255 -11.88 -9.01 16.77
C TYR A 255 -11.64 -9.35 15.29
N ALA A 256 -11.31 -10.62 14.98
CA ALA A 256 -11.25 -11.06 13.60
C ALA A 256 -12.67 -11.22 13.05
N ARG A 257 -12.95 -10.62 11.93
CA ARG A 257 -14.22 -10.81 11.24
C ARG A 257 -14.30 -12.20 10.62
N ARG A 258 -15.45 -12.77 10.72
CA ARG A 258 -15.78 -14.05 10.10
C ARG A 258 -16.84 -13.87 9.03
#